data_18772ea130dd5642124062c0b3e97d05
#
_entry.id   18772ea130dd5642124062c0b3e97d05
#
_cell.length_a   1.000
_cell.length_b   1.000
_cell.length_c   1.000
_cell.angle_alpha   90.00
_cell.angle_beta   90.00
_cell.angle_gamma   90.00
#
_symmetry.space_group_name_H-M   'P 1'
#
loop_
_entity.id
_entity.type
_entity.pdbx_description
1 polymer ?
#
loop_
_entity_poly.entity_id
_entity_poly.type
_entity_poly.pdbx_seq_one_letter_code
_entity_poly.pdbx_strand_id
1 'polypeptide(L)'
;MPGWKSGLDLACILLSLPIWLPLMLLLMLLTRIASPGPVFYRQKRVGLGGRQFFIWKFRTMKVSAETQTHERYFEELMRSDCPMTKLDAYGDRRLAPFGQILRASGLDELPQIFNVLSGEMSLVGPRPCTPNEFAHYEPWQRERVNGLPGLTGYWQVNGKNKTTFNEMIMMDLFYLKKLSLLLDLKIMLKTCTVIAGQLVESRVPAQRNGKDGTPCPAAPILPTLVEPPRKSLRSPTTILQGFAESASKT
;
A
#
# COMPACT_ATOMS: atom_id res chain seq x y z
N MET A 1 -15.13 13.99 5.68
CA MET A 1 -14.64 13.95 4.28
C MET A 1 -15.41 14.94 3.43
N PRO A 2 -14.78 15.67 2.48
CA PRO A 2 -15.49 16.56 1.58
C PRO A 2 -16.43 15.77 0.65
N GLY A 3 -17.64 16.29 0.40
CA GLY A 3 -18.64 15.60 -0.44
C GLY A 3 -18.21 15.38 -1.89
N TRP A 4 -17.38 16.30 -2.45
CA TRP A 4 -16.84 16.14 -3.80
C TRP A 4 -16.04 14.85 -4.00
N LYS A 5 -15.40 14.34 -2.94
CA LYS A 5 -14.52 13.18 -3.03
C LYS A 5 -15.31 11.90 -3.33
N SER A 6 -16.39 11.65 -2.64
CA SER A 6 -17.27 10.51 -2.92
C SER A 6 -17.92 10.61 -4.32
N GLY A 7 -18.25 11.84 -4.74
CA GLY A 7 -18.75 12.10 -6.09
C GLY A 7 -17.72 11.80 -7.17
N LEU A 8 -16.46 12.21 -6.96
CA LEU A 8 -15.34 11.90 -7.86
C LEU A 8 -15.09 10.38 -7.94
N ASP A 9 -15.03 9.71 -6.78
CA ASP A 9 -14.81 8.26 -6.71
C ASP A 9 -15.90 7.51 -7.50
N LEU A 10 -17.17 7.84 -7.26
CA LEU A 10 -18.30 7.21 -7.96
C LEU A 10 -18.26 7.50 -9.47
N ALA A 11 -18.03 8.76 -9.87
CA ALA A 11 -17.93 9.13 -11.28
C ALA A 11 -16.81 8.37 -12.00
N CYS A 12 -15.62 8.29 -11.40
CA CYS A 12 -14.50 7.53 -11.98
C CYS A 12 -14.80 6.04 -12.09
N ILE A 13 -15.41 5.43 -11.08
CA ILE A 13 -15.78 4.01 -11.10
C ILE A 13 -16.82 3.73 -12.18
N LEU A 14 -17.84 4.57 -12.31
CA LEU A 14 -18.89 4.40 -13.34
C LEU A 14 -18.34 4.61 -14.75
N LEU A 15 -17.52 5.63 -14.96
CA LEU A 15 -16.91 5.89 -16.28
C LEU A 15 -15.95 4.78 -16.70
N SER A 16 -15.24 4.17 -15.74
CA SER A 16 -14.32 3.05 -16.03
C SER A 16 -14.99 1.67 -15.99
N LEU A 17 -16.28 1.59 -15.69
CA LEU A 17 -17.06 0.32 -15.62
C LEU A 17 -16.89 -0.60 -16.84
N PRO A 18 -16.94 -0.07 -18.09
CA PRO A 18 -16.78 -0.91 -19.29
C PRO A 18 -15.40 -1.58 -19.39
N ILE A 19 -14.41 -1.08 -18.65
CA ILE A 19 -13.05 -1.60 -18.64
C ILE A 19 -12.85 -2.53 -17.45
N TRP A 20 -13.11 -2.05 -16.21
CA TRP A 20 -12.78 -2.85 -15.03
C TRP A 20 -13.72 -4.04 -14.81
N LEU A 21 -15.00 -3.97 -15.23
CA LEU A 21 -15.93 -5.07 -15.02
C LEU A 21 -15.60 -6.30 -15.87
N PRO A 22 -15.37 -6.22 -17.21
CA PRO A 22 -14.89 -7.35 -17.99
C PRO A 22 -13.54 -7.90 -17.51
N LEU A 23 -12.62 -7.00 -17.12
CA LEU A 23 -11.33 -7.40 -16.57
C LEU A 23 -11.51 -8.17 -15.24
N MET A 24 -12.38 -7.71 -14.36
CA MET A 24 -12.72 -8.40 -13.10
C MET A 24 -13.23 -9.80 -13.37
N LEU A 25 -14.17 -9.98 -14.31
CA LEU A 25 -14.73 -11.29 -14.67
C LEU A 25 -13.66 -12.21 -15.24
N LEU A 26 -12.81 -11.71 -16.13
CA LEU A 26 -11.68 -12.46 -16.68
C LEU A 26 -10.72 -12.92 -15.56
N LEU A 27 -10.34 -12.03 -14.65
CA LEU A 27 -9.45 -12.36 -13.54
C LEU A 27 -10.08 -13.35 -12.55
N MET A 28 -11.39 -13.27 -12.33
CA MET A 28 -12.13 -14.26 -11.54
C MET A 28 -12.00 -15.66 -12.19
N LEU A 29 -12.24 -15.75 -13.49
CA LEU A 29 -12.13 -17.02 -14.24
C LEU A 29 -10.71 -17.56 -14.19
N LEU A 30 -9.69 -16.73 -14.49
CA LEU A 30 -8.29 -17.12 -14.45
C LEU A 30 -7.85 -17.60 -13.06
N THR A 31 -8.24 -16.88 -11.99
CA THR A 31 -7.94 -17.27 -10.61
C THR A 31 -8.59 -18.60 -10.26
N ARG A 32 -9.82 -18.85 -10.72
CA ARG A 32 -10.56 -20.09 -10.48
C ARG A 32 -9.92 -21.29 -11.15
N ILE A 33 -9.41 -21.11 -12.39
CA ILE A 33 -8.73 -22.16 -13.17
C ILE A 33 -7.33 -22.43 -12.60
N ALA A 34 -6.57 -21.38 -12.28
CA ALA A 34 -5.18 -21.50 -11.87
C ALA A 34 -4.99 -22.08 -10.47
N SER A 35 -5.99 -21.92 -9.58
CA SER A 35 -5.87 -22.36 -8.19
C SER A 35 -7.21 -22.78 -7.61
N PRO A 36 -7.40 -24.06 -7.20
CA PRO A 36 -8.64 -24.52 -6.57
C PRO A 36 -8.89 -23.78 -5.24
N GLY A 37 -10.17 -23.42 -4.98
CA GLY A 37 -10.61 -22.73 -3.76
C GLY A 37 -11.27 -21.35 -4.02
N PRO A 38 -11.44 -20.50 -3.01
CA PRO A 38 -12.12 -19.21 -3.15
C PRO A 38 -11.34 -18.25 -4.06
N VAL A 39 -12.05 -17.53 -4.93
CA VAL A 39 -11.45 -16.55 -5.86
C VAL A 39 -10.96 -15.33 -5.10
N PHE A 40 -11.73 -14.89 -4.13
CA PHE A 40 -11.43 -13.71 -3.33
C PHE A 40 -10.81 -14.08 -1.99
N TYR A 41 -9.91 -13.20 -1.55
CA TYR A 41 -9.32 -13.17 -0.22
C TYR A 41 -9.78 -11.92 0.50
N ARG A 42 -10.09 -12.04 1.78
CA ARG A 42 -10.50 -10.92 2.63
C ARG A 42 -9.49 -10.74 3.75
N GLN A 43 -9.08 -9.49 3.97
CA GLN A 43 -8.14 -9.16 5.04
C GLN A 43 -8.69 -8.00 5.87
N LYS A 44 -8.63 -8.14 7.19
CA LYS A 44 -8.99 -7.05 8.10
C LYS A 44 -8.02 -5.89 7.95
N ARG A 45 -8.56 -4.68 7.87
CA ARG A 45 -7.83 -3.42 7.82
C ARG A 45 -8.49 -2.39 8.74
N VAL A 46 -7.74 -1.34 9.05
CA VAL A 46 -8.20 -0.19 9.81
C VAL A 46 -8.42 0.95 8.83
N GLY A 47 -9.62 1.54 8.88
CA GLY A 47 -10.08 2.65 8.05
C GLY A 47 -10.36 3.90 8.85
N LEU A 48 -11.26 4.71 8.33
CA LEU A 48 -11.64 6.01 8.90
C LEU A 48 -12.02 5.91 10.38
N GLY A 49 -11.42 6.78 11.20
CA GLY A 49 -11.66 6.85 12.64
C GLY A 49 -11.24 5.60 13.41
N GLY A 50 -10.34 4.77 12.86
CA GLY A 50 -9.88 3.54 13.52
C GLY A 50 -10.85 2.36 13.37
N ARG A 51 -11.92 2.49 12.59
CA ARG A 51 -12.90 1.40 12.37
C ARG A 51 -12.29 0.27 11.55
N GLN A 52 -12.52 -0.97 11.96
CA GLN A 52 -12.08 -2.14 11.20
C GLN A 52 -13.06 -2.47 10.09
N PHE A 53 -12.52 -2.83 8.91
CA PHE A 53 -13.29 -3.30 7.76
C PHE A 53 -12.52 -4.40 7.03
N PHE A 54 -13.12 -5.04 6.03
CA PHE A 54 -12.46 -6.07 5.23
C PHE A 54 -12.18 -5.55 3.84
N ILE A 55 -10.89 -5.51 3.45
CA ILE A 55 -10.55 -5.31 2.04
C ILE A 55 -10.72 -6.59 1.24
N TRP A 56 -11.15 -6.43 -0.01
CA TRP A 56 -11.28 -7.50 -0.97
C TRP A 56 -10.07 -7.53 -1.90
N LYS A 57 -9.51 -8.72 -2.13
CA LYS A 57 -8.42 -8.95 -3.08
C LYS A 57 -8.65 -10.23 -3.86
N PHE A 58 -8.05 -10.34 -5.04
CA PHE A 58 -7.88 -11.65 -5.65
C PHE A 58 -6.89 -12.47 -4.84
N ARG A 59 -7.18 -13.77 -4.72
CA ARG A 59 -6.26 -14.69 -4.07
C ARG A 59 -5.03 -14.92 -4.94
N THR A 60 -3.88 -14.48 -4.50
CA THR A 60 -2.58 -14.63 -5.15
C THR A 60 -1.67 -15.63 -4.44
N MET A 61 -2.09 -16.14 -3.27
CA MET A 61 -1.34 -17.12 -2.48
C MET A 61 -2.07 -18.45 -2.38
N LYS A 62 -1.33 -19.54 -2.14
CA LYS A 62 -1.88 -20.87 -1.84
C LYS A 62 -2.69 -20.82 -0.55
N VAL A 63 -3.69 -21.72 -0.43
CA VAL A 63 -4.64 -21.72 0.72
C VAL A 63 -3.95 -21.93 2.08
N SER A 64 -2.78 -22.55 2.12
CA SER A 64 -2.01 -22.85 3.35
C SER A 64 -0.86 -21.88 3.62
N ALA A 65 -0.84 -20.69 2.99
CA ALA A 65 0.26 -19.75 3.13
C ALA A 65 0.30 -19.14 4.55
N GLU A 66 1.43 -19.27 5.24
CA GLU A 66 1.66 -18.64 6.55
C GLU A 66 1.71 -17.12 6.44
N THR A 67 0.92 -16.45 7.29
CA THR A 67 0.88 -14.98 7.38
C THR A 67 1.81 -14.42 8.46
N GLN A 68 2.19 -15.21 9.45
CA GLN A 68 3.00 -14.78 10.60
C GLN A 68 4.38 -14.21 10.21
N THR A 69 5.04 -14.81 9.22
CA THR A 69 6.33 -14.33 8.72
C THR A 69 6.24 -12.92 8.14
N HIS A 70 5.12 -12.59 7.50
CA HIS A 70 4.90 -11.25 6.94
C HIS A 70 4.64 -10.21 8.02
N GLU A 71 3.93 -10.57 9.07
CA GLU A 71 3.64 -9.68 10.19
C GLU A 71 4.92 -9.34 10.96
N ARG A 72 5.75 -10.32 11.29
CA ARG A 72 7.06 -10.10 11.93
C ARG A 72 7.98 -9.21 11.11
N TYR A 73 8.11 -9.49 9.82
CA TYR A 73 8.93 -8.66 8.92
C TYR A 73 8.43 -7.21 8.90
N PHE A 74 7.12 -7.00 8.91
CA PHE A 74 6.56 -5.66 8.91
C PHE A 74 6.79 -4.94 10.25
N GLU A 75 6.73 -5.64 11.39
CA GLU A 75 7.08 -5.10 12.71
C GLU A 75 8.55 -4.66 12.77
N GLU A 76 9.45 -5.44 12.17
CA GLU A 76 10.87 -5.08 12.05
C GLU A 76 11.04 -3.81 11.20
N LEU A 77 10.34 -3.69 10.08
CA LEU A 77 10.36 -2.49 9.24
C LEU A 77 9.84 -1.24 9.97
N MET A 78 8.80 -1.38 10.81
CA MET A 78 8.27 -0.26 11.59
C MET A 78 9.29 0.28 12.61
N ARG A 79 10.16 -0.58 13.13
CA ARG A 79 11.18 -0.24 14.13
C ARG A 79 12.52 0.16 13.50
N SER A 80 12.70 -0.07 12.23
CA SER A 80 13.94 0.21 11.49
C SER A 80 13.83 1.44 10.62
N ASP A 81 14.95 2.10 10.36
CA ASP A 81 15.05 3.16 9.34
C ASP A 81 15.28 2.58 7.93
N CYS A 82 14.84 1.35 7.70
CA CYS A 82 15.01 0.66 6.43
C CYS A 82 13.90 0.99 5.43
N PRO A 83 14.19 1.02 4.11
CA PRO A 83 13.18 1.19 3.09
C PRO A 83 12.15 0.06 3.12
N MET A 84 10.89 0.40 2.90
CA MET A 84 9.76 -0.55 2.87
C MET A 84 9.77 -1.41 1.60
N THR A 85 10.67 -2.39 1.55
CA THR A 85 10.72 -3.36 0.45
C THR A 85 9.72 -4.49 0.66
N LYS A 86 9.09 -4.95 -0.44
CA LYS A 86 8.17 -6.09 -0.38
C LYS A 86 8.95 -7.40 -0.28
N LEU A 87 8.53 -8.32 0.60
CA LEU A 87 9.07 -9.69 0.68
C LEU A 87 9.01 -10.46 -0.66
N ASP A 88 8.02 -10.17 -1.49
CA ASP A 88 7.80 -10.83 -2.78
C ASP A 88 8.95 -10.63 -3.79
N ALA A 89 9.77 -9.60 -3.61
CA ALA A 89 10.93 -9.34 -4.46
C ALA A 89 11.95 -10.49 -4.46
N TYR A 90 11.89 -11.37 -3.45
CA TYR A 90 12.85 -12.47 -3.26
C TYR A 90 12.34 -13.86 -3.68
N GLY A 91 11.24 -13.95 -4.44
CA GLY A 91 10.71 -15.21 -4.95
C GLY A 91 9.91 -15.98 -3.90
N ASP A 92 8.73 -15.54 -3.60
CA ASP A 92 7.84 -16.16 -2.60
C ASP A 92 7.22 -17.47 -3.15
N ARG A 93 7.62 -18.62 -2.60
CA ARG A 93 7.09 -19.95 -2.95
C ARG A 93 5.60 -20.16 -2.59
N ARG A 94 5.03 -19.23 -1.82
CA ARG A 94 3.61 -19.26 -1.41
C ARG A 94 2.68 -18.76 -2.51
N LEU A 95 3.22 -18.12 -3.56
CA LEU A 95 2.42 -17.58 -4.65
C LEU A 95 1.75 -18.69 -5.46
N ALA A 96 0.49 -18.47 -5.81
CA ALA A 96 -0.23 -19.28 -6.77
C ALA A 96 0.28 -18.99 -8.20
N PRO A 97 0.07 -19.89 -9.17
CA PRO A 97 0.29 -19.58 -10.57
C PRO A 97 -0.39 -18.26 -10.94
N PHE A 98 0.25 -17.39 -11.71
CA PHE A 98 -0.17 -16.00 -12.01
C PHE A 98 -0.18 -15.03 -10.82
N GLY A 99 -0.04 -15.47 -9.57
CA GLY A 99 -0.07 -14.61 -8.39
C GLY A 99 0.99 -13.52 -8.44
N GLN A 100 2.18 -13.82 -8.96
CA GLN A 100 3.26 -12.84 -9.11
C GLN A 100 2.88 -11.71 -10.08
N ILE A 101 2.30 -12.06 -11.23
CA ILE A 101 1.88 -11.07 -12.26
C ILE A 101 0.75 -10.19 -11.69
N LEU A 102 -0.26 -10.79 -11.05
CA LEU A 102 -1.35 -10.05 -10.44
C LEU A 102 -0.86 -9.04 -9.39
N ARG A 103 0.09 -9.45 -8.55
CA ARG A 103 0.66 -8.56 -7.51
C ARG A 103 1.59 -7.49 -8.08
N ALA A 104 2.37 -7.81 -9.11
CA ALA A 104 3.23 -6.86 -9.78
C ALA A 104 2.44 -5.77 -10.50
N SER A 105 1.32 -6.14 -11.12
CA SER A 105 0.41 -5.21 -11.80
C SER A 105 -0.53 -4.45 -10.86
N GLY A 106 -0.67 -4.90 -9.60
CA GLY A 106 -1.66 -4.38 -8.66
C GLY A 106 -3.11 -4.80 -8.98
N LEU A 107 -3.31 -5.68 -9.98
CA LEU A 107 -4.63 -6.16 -10.37
C LEU A 107 -5.28 -7.06 -9.31
N ASP A 108 -4.49 -7.60 -8.39
CA ASP A 108 -5.02 -8.33 -7.22
C ASP A 108 -5.86 -7.43 -6.30
N GLU A 109 -5.67 -6.12 -6.37
CA GLU A 109 -6.40 -5.13 -5.56
C GLU A 109 -7.67 -4.59 -6.24
N LEU A 110 -7.93 -4.97 -7.52
CA LEU A 110 -9.11 -4.52 -8.27
C LEU A 110 -10.45 -4.74 -7.52
N PRO A 111 -10.66 -5.85 -6.77
CA PRO A 111 -11.89 -6.03 -5.99
C PRO A 111 -12.13 -5.00 -4.88
N GLN A 112 -11.10 -4.20 -4.49
CA GLN A 112 -11.30 -3.10 -3.53
C GLN A 112 -12.19 -1.98 -4.07
N ILE A 113 -12.50 -1.96 -5.37
CA ILE A 113 -13.55 -1.09 -5.94
C ILE A 113 -14.86 -1.27 -5.17
N PHE A 114 -15.19 -2.47 -4.73
CA PHE A 114 -16.38 -2.71 -3.90
C PHE A 114 -16.29 -2.02 -2.53
N ASN A 115 -15.11 -1.92 -1.93
CA ASN A 115 -14.91 -1.15 -0.70
C ASN A 115 -15.07 0.36 -0.93
N VAL A 116 -14.69 0.85 -2.11
CA VAL A 116 -14.92 2.26 -2.47
C VAL A 116 -16.42 2.52 -2.65
N LEU A 117 -17.13 1.65 -3.37
CA LEU A 117 -18.59 1.75 -3.54
C LEU A 117 -19.37 1.65 -2.22
N SER A 118 -18.85 0.87 -1.26
CA SER A 118 -19.43 0.77 0.10
C SER A 118 -19.09 1.97 0.99
N GLY A 119 -18.25 2.91 0.54
CA GLY A 119 -17.82 4.07 1.33
C GLY A 119 -16.79 3.74 2.43
N GLU A 120 -16.25 2.52 2.45
CA GLU A 120 -15.19 2.10 3.38
C GLU A 120 -13.81 2.60 2.94
N MET A 121 -13.64 2.85 1.64
CA MET A 121 -12.43 3.36 1.00
C MET A 121 -12.76 4.49 0.02
N SER A 122 -11.71 5.12 -0.51
CA SER A 122 -11.73 6.04 -1.64
C SER A 122 -10.75 5.56 -2.70
N LEU A 123 -10.85 6.05 -3.93
CA LEU A 123 -9.84 5.78 -4.97
C LEU A 123 -8.47 6.30 -4.54
N VAL A 124 -8.41 7.48 -3.93
CA VAL A 124 -7.17 8.10 -3.46
C VAL A 124 -7.21 8.32 -1.95
N GLY A 125 -6.19 7.87 -1.23
CA GLY A 125 -6.11 8.03 0.23
C GLY A 125 -4.86 7.38 0.83
N PRO A 126 -4.69 7.46 2.15
CA PRO A 126 -3.68 6.70 2.88
C PRO A 126 -3.82 5.20 2.65
N ARG A 127 -2.69 4.47 2.61
CA ARG A 127 -2.74 3.01 2.53
C ARG A 127 -3.45 2.42 3.77
N PRO A 128 -4.45 1.52 3.65
CA PRO A 128 -5.10 0.92 4.80
C PRO A 128 -4.12 0.04 5.59
N CYS A 129 -3.96 0.32 6.90
CA CYS A 129 -3.10 -0.45 7.78
C CYS A 129 -3.80 -1.71 8.31
N THR A 130 -3.01 -2.70 8.76
CA THR A 130 -3.55 -3.85 9.49
C THR A 130 -3.89 -3.46 10.93
N PRO A 131 -4.76 -4.22 11.64
CA PRO A 131 -4.99 -4.00 13.06
C PRO A 131 -3.70 -4.11 13.89
N ASN A 132 -2.80 -5.01 13.53
CA ASN A 132 -1.51 -5.18 14.19
C ASN A 132 -0.60 -3.94 13.98
N GLU A 133 -0.48 -3.45 12.74
CA GLU A 133 0.20 -2.18 12.47
C GLU A 133 -0.35 -1.04 13.33
N PHE A 134 -1.68 -0.88 13.35
CA PHE A 134 -2.35 0.20 14.08
C PHE A 134 -2.15 0.12 15.60
N ALA A 135 -2.07 -1.08 16.16
CA ALA A 135 -1.82 -1.27 17.60
C ALA A 135 -0.45 -0.72 18.02
N HIS A 136 0.55 -0.78 17.13
CA HIS A 136 1.91 -0.30 17.37
C HIS A 136 2.14 1.18 16.98
N TYR A 137 1.11 1.87 16.47
CA TYR A 137 1.25 3.27 16.05
C TYR A 137 1.43 4.22 17.24
N GLU A 138 2.39 5.11 17.11
CA GLU A 138 2.53 6.28 17.96
C GLU A 138 1.34 7.25 17.77
N PRO A 139 1.06 8.12 18.74
CA PRO A 139 -0.08 9.05 18.66
C PRO A 139 -0.14 9.87 17.36
N TRP A 140 0.98 10.39 16.88
CA TRP A 140 1.05 11.18 15.65
C TRP A 140 0.81 10.33 14.38
N GLN A 141 1.21 9.05 14.40
CA GLN A 141 0.99 8.13 13.28
C GLN A 141 -0.49 7.76 13.14
N ARG A 142 -1.24 7.74 14.26
CA ARG A 142 -2.68 7.46 14.25
C ARG A 142 -3.49 8.53 13.53
N GLU A 143 -2.98 9.74 13.35
CA GLU A 143 -3.65 10.79 12.58
C GLU A 143 -3.96 10.39 11.13
N ARG A 144 -3.22 9.41 10.56
CA ARG A 144 -3.47 8.94 9.20
C ARG A 144 -4.85 8.29 9.00
N VAL A 145 -5.49 7.78 10.06
CA VAL A 145 -6.84 7.20 9.98
C VAL A 145 -7.96 8.26 10.06
N ASN A 146 -7.63 9.54 10.14
CA ASN A 146 -8.60 10.64 10.06
C ASN A 146 -9.11 10.86 8.61
N GLY A 147 -8.57 10.14 7.63
CA GLY A 147 -9.08 10.08 6.26
C GLY A 147 -9.51 8.70 5.83
N LEU A 148 -10.35 8.62 4.78
CA LEU A 148 -10.64 7.35 4.14
C LEU A 148 -9.37 6.74 3.55
N PRO A 149 -9.13 5.43 3.78
CA PRO A 149 -8.03 4.76 3.12
C PRO A 149 -8.27 4.70 1.60
N GLY A 150 -7.17 4.73 0.83
CA GLY A 150 -7.21 4.75 -0.63
C GLY A 150 -6.83 3.42 -1.28
N LEU A 151 -7.37 3.19 -2.48
CA LEU A 151 -6.91 2.17 -3.40
C LEU A 151 -5.51 2.53 -3.93
N THR A 152 -5.30 3.80 -4.25
CA THR A 152 -3.98 4.41 -4.46
C THR A 152 -3.76 5.58 -3.50
N GLY A 153 -2.55 6.12 -3.43
CA GLY A 153 -2.26 7.22 -2.51
C GLY A 153 -0.95 7.94 -2.84
N TYR A 154 -0.76 9.07 -2.16
CA TYR A 154 0.40 9.94 -2.37
C TYR A 154 1.73 9.20 -2.18
N TRP A 155 1.85 8.40 -1.12
CA TRP A 155 3.03 7.57 -0.89
C TRP A 155 3.25 6.54 -1.99
N GLN A 156 2.18 5.85 -2.42
CA GLN A 156 2.25 4.77 -3.41
C GLN A 156 2.82 5.23 -4.76
N VAL A 157 2.59 6.50 -5.14
CA VAL A 157 3.07 7.06 -6.40
C VAL A 157 4.39 7.85 -6.29
N ASN A 158 4.83 8.22 -5.08
CA ASN A 158 6.01 9.05 -4.88
C ASN A 158 7.17 8.36 -4.15
N GLY A 159 6.93 7.32 -3.35
CA GLY A 159 7.96 6.76 -2.49
C GLY A 159 7.95 5.25 -2.29
N LYS A 160 6.95 4.57 -2.78
CA LYS A 160 6.56 3.17 -2.53
C LYS A 160 7.62 2.23 -1.91
N ASN A 161 8.74 1.98 -2.55
CA ASN A 161 9.78 1.02 -2.09
C ASN A 161 11.09 1.71 -1.67
N LYS A 162 11.12 3.04 -1.62
CA LYS A 162 12.33 3.85 -1.39
C LYS A 162 12.30 4.59 -0.06
N THR A 163 11.17 4.56 0.63
CA THR A 163 10.92 5.30 1.86
C THR A 163 10.84 4.37 3.06
N THR A 164 11.22 4.90 4.21
CA THR A 164 11.03 4.25 5.51
C THR A 164 9.56 4.23 5.90
N PHE A 165 9.22 3.48 6.95
CA PHE A 165 7.87 3.45 7.49
C PHE A 165 7.39 4.84 7.95
N ASN A 166 8.23 5.58 8.67
CA ASN A 166 7.90 6.91 9.15
C ASN A 166 7.69 7.91 8.00
N GLU A 167 8.52 7.86 6.97
CA GLU A 167 8.33 8.69 5.77
C GLU A 167 7.04 8.37 5.04
N MET A 168 6.65 7.09 4.96
CA MET A 168 5.34 6.69 4.43
C MET A 168 4.20 7.36 5.20
N ILE A 169 4.22 7.29 6.54
CA ILE A 169 3.21 7.93 7.38
C ILE A 169 3.17 9.43 7.15
N MET A 170 4.35 10.08 7.09
CA MET A 170 4.44 11.52 6.84
C MET A 170 3.84 11.92 5.49
N MET A 171 4.08 11.13 4.43
CA MET A 171 3.47 11.35 3.12
C MET A 171 1.95 11.20 3.15
N ASP A 172 1.43 10.25 3.92
CA ASP A 172 -0.02 10.08 4.09
C ASP A 172 -0.63 11.26 4.88
N LEU A 173 0.04 11.75 5.92
CA LEU A 173 -0.39 12.94 6.66
C LEU A 173 -0.31 14.21 5.80
N PHE A 174 0.74 14.36 4.99
CA PHE A 174 0.83 15.45 4.02
C PHE A 174 -0.37 15.46 3.06
N TYR A 175 -0.71 14.28 2.51
CA TYR A 175 -1.88 14.15 1.64
C TYR A 175 -3.17 14.60 2.34
N LEU A 176 -3.40 14.15 3.58
CA LEU A 176 -4.60 14.53 4.33
C LEU A 176 -4.68 16.04 4.61
N LYS A 177 -3.54 16.68 4.87
CA LYS A 177 -3.46 18.14 5.08
C LYS A 177 -3.65 18.95 3.80
N LYS A 178 -3.26 18.39 2.64
CA LYS A 178 -3.32 19.07 1.32
C LYS A 178 -4.42 18.50 0.42
N LEU A 179 -5.38 17.77 1.01
CA LEU A 179 -6.49 17.17 0.30
C LEU A 179 -7.20 18.16 -0.62
N SER A 180 -7.19 17.88 -1.92
CA SER A 180 -7.86 18.70 -2.93
C SER A 180 -8.17 17.85 -4.18
N LEU A 181 -9.19 18.26 -4.94
CA LEU A 181 -9.57 17.61 -6.19
C LEU A 181 -8.40 17.48 -7.16
N LEU A 182 -7.62 18.55 -7.30
CA LEU A 182 -6.46 18.60 -8.20
C LEU A 182 -5.36 17.61 -7.76
N LEU A 183 -5.13 17.48 -6.46
CA LEU A 183 -4.16 16.52 -5.92
C LEU A 183 -4.61 15.08 -6.19
N ASP A 184 -5.89 14.78 -5.99
CA ASP A 184 -6.44 13.44 -6.29
C ASP A 184 -6.29 13.10 -7.77
N LEU A 185 -6.64 14.01 -8.67
CA LEU A 185 -6.47 13.81 -10.12
C LEU A 185 -4.99 13.58 -10.50
N LYS A 186 -4.07 14.37 -9.94
CA LYS A 186 -2.62 14.18 -10.16
C LYS A 186 -2.15 12.80 -9.69
N ILE A 187 -2.59 12.34 -8.51
CA ILE A 187 -2.24 11.02 -7.98
C ILE A 187 -2.80 9.91 -8.87
N MET A 188 -4.04 10.04 -9.33
CA MET A 188 -4.68 9.06 -10.23
C MET A 188 -3.92 8.94 -11.56
N LEU A 189 -3.58 10.06 -12.19
CA LEU A 189 -2.78 10.07 -13.42
C LEU A 189 -1.40 9.45 -13.20
N LYS A 190 -0.72 9.82 -12.11
CA LYS A 190 0.59 9.26 -11.77
C LYS A 190 0.51 7.75 -11.44
N THR A 191 -0.59 7.28 -10.90
CA THR A 191 -0.82 5.84 -10.67
C THR A 191 -0.77 5.06 -11.99
N CYS A 192 -1.39 5.58 -13.06
CA CYS A 192 -1.35 4.93 -14.38
C CYS A 192 0.09 4.79 -14.89
N THR A 193 0.93 5.81 -14.74
CA THR A 193 2.34 5.75 -15.16
C THR A 193 3.16 4.78 -14.32
N VAL A 194 2.92 4.72 -13.01
CA VAL A 194 3.60 3.80 -12.10
C VAL A 194 3.22 2.35 -12.41
N ILE A 195 1.94 2.05 -12.65
CA ILE A 195 1.48 0.71 -13.05
C ILE A 195 2.09 0.31 -14.39
N ALA A 196 2.08 1.20 -15.40
CA ALA A 196 2.70 0.92 -16.69
C ALA A 196 4.21 0.61 -16.55
N GLY A 197 4.94 1.37 -15.72
CA GLY A 197 6.35 1.09 -15.42
C GLY A 197 6.56 -0.27 -14.77
N GLN A 198 5.77 -0.63 -13.77
CA GLN A 198 5.86 -1.93 -13.09
C GLN A 198 5.57 -3.11 -14.03
N LEU A 199 4.66 -2.96 -14.98
CA LEU A 199 4.37 -3.98 -15.99
C LEU A 199 5.54 -4.19 -16.95
N VAL A 200 6.26 -3.12 -17.31
CA VAL A 200 7.47 -3.21 -18.14
C VAL A 200 8.61 -3.87 -17.38
N GLU A 201 8.86 -3.45 -16.15
CA GLU A 201 9.90 -4.01 -15.27
C GLU A 201 9.66 -5.51 -14.97
N SER A 202 8.41 -5.93 -14.80
CA SER A 202 8.08 -7.34 -14.53
C SER A 202 8.36 -8.29 -15.71
N ARG A 203 8.54 -7.74 -16.92
CA ARG A 203 8.90 -8.52 -18.13
C ARG A 203 10.41 -8.71 -18.32
N VAL A 204 11.22 -7.88 -17.63
CA VAL A 204 12.67 -8.01 -17.66
C VAL A 204 13.05 -9.05 -16.61
N PRO A 205 13.71 -10.19 -16.98
CA PRO A 205 14.23 -11.12 -16.00
C PRO A 205 15.15 -10.35 -15.06
N ALA A 206 14.94 -10.49 -13.75
CA ALA A 206 15.78 -9.85 -12.76
C ALA A 206 17.23 -10.27 -13.00
N GLN A 207 18.01 -9.39 -13.63
CA GLN A 207 19.46 -9.52 -13.61
C GLN A 207 19.88 -9.48 -12.16
N ARG A 208 20.55 -10.54 -11.71
CA ARG A 208 21.23 -10.61 -10.42
C ARG A 208 22.37 -9.58 -10.40
N ASN A 209 22.05 -8.33 -10.24
CA ASN A 209 23.02 -7.31 -9.84
C ASN A 209 23.19 -7.41 -8.33
N GLY A 210 24.10 -8.31 -7.91
CA GLY A 210 24.55 -8.42 -6.55
C GLY A 210 25.44 -7.26 -6.16
N LYS A 211 24.88 -6.04 -5.99
CA LYS A 211 25.59 -4.95 -5.31
C LYS A 211 24.74 -4.17 -4.30
N ASP A 212 23.40 -4.19 -4.38
CA ASP A 212 22.58 -3.39 -3.47
C ASP A 212 21.37 -4.15 -2.87
N GLY A 213 21.39 -5.47 -2.87
CA GLY A 213 20.29 -6.32 -2.40
C GLY A 213 20.61 -7.04 -1.08
N THR A 214 21.46 -6.49 -0.23
CA THR A 214 21.51 -6.96 1.16
C THR A 214 20.18 -6.61 1.81
N PRO A 215 19.39 -7.61 2.29
CA PRO A 215 18.27 -7.30 3.17
C PRO A 215 18.83 -6.47 4.31
N CYS A 216 18.18 -5.35 4.61
CA CYS A 216 18.52 -4.55 5.77
C CYS A 216 18.66 -5.52 6.95
N PRO A 217 19.83 -5.63 7.60
CA PRO A 217 20.01 -6.61 8.64
C PRO A 217 18.92 -6.39 9.69
N ALA A 218 18.15 -7.44 9.98
CA ALA A 218 17.25 -7.44 11.12
C ALA A 218 18.07 -6.93 12.31
N ALA A 219 17.60 -5.85 12.92
CA ALA A 219 18.26 -5.34 14.12
C ALA A 219 18.40 -6.53 15.09
N PRO A 220 19.61 -6.84 15.57
CA PRO A 220 19.78 -7.96 16.48
C PRO A 220 18.82 -7.75 17.65
N ILE A 221 18.05 -8.76 17.98
CA ILE A 221 17.19 -8.78 19.16
C ILE A 221 18.15 -8.65 20.36
N LEU A 222 18.41 -7.41 20.78
CA LEU A 222 19.16 -7.17 22.01
C LEU A 222 18.25 -7.57 23.19
N PRO A 223 18.73 -8.40 24.10
CA PRO A 223 18.02 -8.61 25.35
C PRO A 223 17.91 -7.26 26.08
N THR A 224 16.70 -7.01 26.56
CA THR A 224 16.29 -5.88 27.38
C THR A 224 17.39 -5.34 28.30
N LEU A 225 17.62 -4.03 28.21
CA LEU A 225 18.25 -3.11 29.15
C LEU A 225 19.37 -2.27 28.54
N VAL A 226 19.01 -1.33 27.65
CA VAL A 226 19.69 -0.02 27.58
C VAL A 226 18.72 0.93 26.86
N GLU A 227 18.30 1.99 27.52
CA GLU A 227 17.58 3.09 26.89
C GLU A 227 18.42 3.64 25.72
N PRO A 228 17.85 3.75 24.51
CA PRO A 228 18.57 4.37 23.40
C PRO A 228 18.77 5.86 23.68
N PRO A 229 19.95 6.43 23.35
CA PRO A 229 20.14 7.86 23.45
C PRO A 229 19.12 8.57 22.56
N ARG A 230 18.42 9.55 23.10
CA ARG A 230 17.46 10.43 22.37
C ARG A 230 18.20 11.12 21.22
N LYS A 231 18.21 10.51 20.03
CA LYS A 231 18.52 11.26 18.82
C LYS A 231 17.36 12.23 18.59
N SER A 232 17.69 13.49 18.47
CA SER A 232 16.72 14.55 18.17
C SER A 232 16.01 14.20 16.86
N LEU A 233 14.81 13.67 16.97
CA LEU A 233 13.88 13.51 15.84
C LEU A 233 13.66 14.91 15.27
N ARG A 234 14.00 15.13 14.01
CA ARG A 234 13.56 16.34 13.30
C ARG A 234 12.08 16.45 13.48
N SER A 235 11.62 17.60 13.97
CA SER A 235 10.21 17.82 14.25
C SER A 235 9.39 17.50 13.00
N PRO A 236 8.18 16.93 13.13
CA PRO A 236 7.29 16.66 12.01
C PRO A 236 7.11 17.83 11.05
N THR A 237 7.23 19.04 11.55
CA THR A 237 7.13 20.30 10.81
C THR A 237 8.24 20.47 9.76
N THR A 238 9.47 20.10 10.04
CA THR A 238 10.61 20.27 9.13
C THR A 238 10.55 19.30 7.95
N ILE A 239 10.07 18.07 8.18
CA ILE A 239 9.95 17.06 7.11
C ILE A 239 8.78 17.41 6.18
N LEU A 240 7.67 17.93 6.73
CA LEU A 240 6.54 18.37 5.92
C LEU A 240 6.86 19.55 5.01
N GLN A 241 7.77 20.43 5.39
CA GLN A 241 8.25 21.53 4.52
C GLN A 241 9.05 20.99 3.31
N GLY A 242 9.91 20.03 3.49
CA GLY A 242 10.66 19.42 2.39
C GLY A 242 9.78 18.75 1.32
N PHE A 243 8.67 18.12 1.75
CA PHE A 243 7.70 17.53 0.81
C PHE A 243 6.88 18.59 0.08
N ALA A 244 6.57 19.74 0.71
CA ALA A 244 5.87 20.84 0.06
C ALA A 244 6.70 21.48 -1.07
N GLU A 245 8.00 21.64 -0.89
CA GLU A 245 8.90 22.17 -1.91
C GLU A 245 9.09 21.20 -3.09
N SER A 246 9.13 19.89 -2.84
CA SER A 246 9.21 18.87 -3.90
C SER A 246 7.93 18.80 -4.74
N ALA A 247 6.77 19.01 -4.13
CA ALA A 247 5.48 18.99 -4.82
C ALA A 247 5.23 20.26 -5.69
N SER A 248 5.97 21.34 -5.41
CA SER A 248 5.88 22.61 -6.18
C SER A 248 6.72 22.57 -7.45
N LYS A 249 7.67 21.65 -7.59
CA LYS A 249 8.59 21.54 -8.74
C LYS A 249 8.18 20.48 -9.77
N THR A 250 7.05 19.81 -9.54
CA THR A 250 6.43 18.84 -10.46
C THR A 250 5.06 19.32 -10.91
#